data_5a232f8321be084b1efd0c43b724b14a
#
_entry.id   5a232f8321be084b1efd0c43b724b14a
#
_cell.length_a   1.000
_cell.length_b   1.000
_cell.length_c   1.000
_cell.angle_alpha   90.00
_cell.angle_beta   90.00
_cell.angle_gamma   90.00
#
_symmetry.space_group_name_H-M   'P 1'
#
loop_
_entity.id
_entity.type
_entity.pdbx_description
1 polymer ?
#
loop_
_entity_poly.entity_id
_entity_poly.type
_entity_poly.pdbx_seq_one_letter_code
_entity_poly.pdbx_strand_id
1 'polypeptide(L)'
;MKPKEFPGQKIICLNRKASFSYFFLELLEAGIELKGSEVKSIRDGKVSIADSYAVDKDREIFLINSHIPLYKQSSYNNHDPKSDRKLLLKRKEINKLIGMIHQDGLTLVPTRLYFQKGKVKIQIAVGKGKKLYDKRQVKKNRDWTREKARILSNSKK
;
A
#
# COMPACT_ATOMS: atom_id res chain seq x y z
N MET A 1 -1.92 15.50 5.68
CA MET A 1 -1.45 15.83 4.32
C MET A 1 -2.24 14.96 3.33
N LYS A 2 -2.99 15.54 2.41
CA LYS A 2 -3.60 14.76 1.33
C LYS A 2 -2.46 14.24 0.45
N PRO A 3 -2.47 12.95 0.04
CA PRO A 3 -1.45 12.44 -0.86
C PRO A 3 -1.52 13.23 -2.17
N LYS A 4 -0.36 13.65 -2.69
CA LYS A 4 -0.28 14.30 -4.00
C LYS A 4 -0.83 13.32 -5.04
N GLU A 5 -1.96 13.66 -5.64
CA GLU A 5 -2.46 12.96 -6.80
C GLU A 5 -1.65 13.41 -8.01
N PHE A 6 -1.05 12.45 -8.69
CA PHE A 6 -0.42 12.73 -9.97
C PHE A 6 -1.49 12.78 -11.05
N PRO A 7 -1.35 13.63 -12.08
CA PRO A 7 -2.32 13.72 -13.16
C PRO A 7 -2.63 12.35 -13.76
N GLY A 8 -3.92 12.01 -13.84
CA GLY A 8 -4.38 10.72 -14.40
C GLY A 8 -4.37 9.53 -13.45
N GLN A 9 -4.08 9.74 -12.15
CA GLN A 9 -4.19 8.69 -11.11
C GLN A 9 -5.45 8.88 -10.28
N LYS A 10 -6.27 7.84 -10.17
CA LYS A 10 -7.41 7.78 -9.23
C LYS A 10 -7.04 6.88 -8.07
N ILE A 11 -6.76 7.45 -6.91
CA ILE A 11 -6.45 6.70 -5.69
C ILE A 11 -7.69 5.95 -5.21
N ILE A 12 -7.54 4.64 -4.96
CA ILE A 12 -8.59 3.77 -4.46
C ILE A 12 -8.42 3.53 -2.96
N CYS A 13 -7.20 3.18 -2.55
CA CYS A 13 -6.89 2.81 -1.18
C CYS A 13 -5.51 3.30 -0.76
N LEU A 14 -5.40 3.74 0.51
CA LEU A 14 -4.16 4.21 1.13
C LEU A 14 -3.84 3.37 2.37
N ASN A 15 -2.59 2.94 2.49
CA ASN A 15 -2.09 2.31 3.70
C ASN A 15 -1.47 3.37 4.63
N ARG A 16 -2.31 3.94 5.50
CA ARG A 16 -1.87 4.96 6.48
C ARG A 16 -1.00 4.37 7.60
N LYS A 17 -1.11 3.06 7.87
CA LYS A 17 -0.29 2.35 8.87
C LYS A 17 1.16 2.21 8.41
N ALA A 18 1.40 2.08 7.11
CA ALA A 18 2.74 1.88 6.56
C ALA A 18 3.71 3.00 6.98
N SER A 19 3.34 4.25 6.78
CA SER A 19 4.17 5.41 7.15
C SER A 19 4.38 5.57 8.67
N PHE A 20 3.44 5.06 9.47
CA PHE A 20 3.59 5.03 10.92
C PHE A 20 4.57 3.95 11.39
N SER A 21 4.54 2.78 10.75
CA SER A 21 5.30 1.60 11.18
C SER A 21 6.69 1.46 10.56
N TYR A 22 6.92 2.08 9.42
CA TYR A 22 8.15 1.92 8.65
C TYR A 22 8.77 3.26 8.23
N PHE A 23 10.10 3.31 8.18
CA PHE A 23 10.85 4.31 7.43
C PHE A 23 10.94 3.87 5.98
N PHE A 24 10.50 4.71 5.05
CA PHE A 24 10.56 4.40 3.62
C PHE A 24 11.92 4.82 3.05
N LEU A 25 12.65 3.86 2.50
CA LEU A 25 13.94 4.07 1.85
C LEU A 25 13.76 4.32 0.36
N GLU A 26 12.86 3.58 -0.27
CA GLU A 26 12.58 3.67 -1.71
C GLU A 26 11.09 3.42 -1.96
N LEU A 27 10.54 4.05 -3.00
CA LEU A 27 9.19 3.84 -3.49
C LEU A 27 9.23 3.36 -4.94
N LEU A 28 8.52 2.26 -5.22
CA LEU A 28 8.41 1.69 -6.56
C LEU A 28 6.94 1.56 -6.95
N GLU A 29 6.68 1.70 -8.24
CA GLU A 29 5.38 1.40 -8.83
C GLU A 29 5.40 0.00 -9.42
N ALA A 30 4.40 -0.81 -9.11
CA ALA A 30 4.20 -2.12 -9.69
C ALA A 30 2.81 -2.25 -10.31
N GLY A 31 2.71 -3.08 -11.34
CA GLY A 31 1.45 -3.65 -11.75
C GLY A 31 1.02 -4.74 -10.76
N ILE A 32 -0.23 -5.15 -10.81
CA ILE A 32 -0.75 -6.25 -10.02
C ILE A 32 -1.60 -7.15 -10.91
N GLU A 33 -1.36 -8.46 -10.83
CA GLU A 33 -2.16 -9.46 -11.52
C GLU A 33 -3.46 -9.70 -10.75
N LEU A 34 -4.60 -9.47 -11.41
CA LEU A 34 -5.92 -9.53 -10.81
C LEU A 34 -6.89 -10.32 -11.69
N LYS A 35 -7.82 -11.02 -11.06
CA LYS A 35 -8.97 -11.63 -11.73
C LYS A 35 -10.01 -10.57 -12.09
N GLY A 36 -10.86 -10.84 -13.06
CA GLY A 36 -11.92 -9.89 -13.46
C GLY A 36 -12.86 -9.49 -12.33
N SER A 37 -13.23 -10.44 -11.46
CA SER A 37 -14.05 -10.19 -10.26
C SER A 37 -13.35 -9.29 -9.24
N GLU A 38 -12.03 -9.40 -9.10
CA GLU A 38 -11.23 -8.53 -8.23
C GLU A 38 -11.19 -7.09 -8.74
N VAL A 39 -10.98 -6.90 -10.05
CA VAL A 39 -10.99 -5.58 -10.68
C VAL A 39 -12.33 -4.89 -10.50
N LYS A 40 -13.44 -5.63 -10.64
CA LYS A 40 -14.80 -5.11 -10.41
C LYS A 40 -15.01 -4.67 -8.96
N SER A 41 -14.58 -5.50 -8.00
CA SER A 41 -14.64 -5.17 -6.57
C SER A 41 -13.78 -3.96 -6.21
N ILE A 42 -12.60 -3.83 -6.81
CA ILE A 42 -11.71 -2.66 -6.64
C ILE A 42 -12.35 -1.39 -7.20
N ARG A 43 -13.04 -1.45 -8.32
CA ARG A 43 -13.78 -0.31 -8.89
C ARG A 43 -14.86 0.20 -7.94
N ASP A 44 -15.49 -0.69 -7.17
CA ASP A 44 -16.43 -0.33 -6.11
C ASP A 44 -15.76 0.29 -4.87
N GLY A 45 -14.43 0.41 -4.87
CA GLY A 45 -13.65 0.99 -3.76
C GLY A 45 -13.53 0.09 -2.53
N LYS A 46 -13.92 -1.17 -2.63
CA LYS A 46 -13.92 -2.13 -1.53
C LYS A 46 -12.63 -2.94 -1.52
N VAL A 47 -11.56 -2.34 -1.06
CA VAL A 47 -10.25 -3.00 -0.95
C VAL A 47 -9.50 -2.50 0.27
N SER A 48 -8.76 -3.38 0.94
CA SER A 48 -7.88 -3.02 2.05
C SER A 48 -6.47 -3.59 1.82
N ILE A 49 -5.48 -2.71 1.95
CA ILE A 49 -4.05 -3.05 1.91
C ILE A 49 -3.36 -2.71 3.23
N ALA A 50 -4.12 -2.44 4.30
CA ALA A 50 -3.58 -1.91 5.56
C ALA A 50 -2.65 -2.89 6.28
N ASP A 51 -2.94 -4.17 6.20
CA ASP A 51 -2.18 -5.24 6.87
C ASP A 51 -1.44 -6.14 5.86
N SER A 52 -1.33 -5.68 4.62
CA SER A 52 -0.64 -6.40 3.55
C SER A 52 0.84 -6.04 3.49
N TYR A 53 1.60 -6.96 2.97
CA TYR A 53 3.04 -6.84 2.73
C TYR A 53 3.40 -7.62 1.47
N ALA A 54 4.57 -7.37 0.89
CA ALA A 54 5.04 -8.12 -0.25
C ALA A 54 6.25 -8.99 0.13
N VAL A 55 6.27 -10.18 -0.45
CA VAL A 55 7.33 -11.18 -0.24
C VAL A 55 7.84 -11.69 -1.57
N ASP A 56 9.07 -12.19 -1.58
CA ASP A 56 9.59 -12.97 -2.68
C ASP A 56 9.15 -14.44 -2.55
N LYS A 57 8.67 -14.98 -3.67
CA LYS A 57 8.27 -16.39 -3.82
C LYS A 57 8.60 -16.81 -5.23
N ASP A 58 9.40 -17.86 -5.39
CA ASP A 58 9.81 -18.39 -6.70
C ASP A 58 10.44 -17.34 -7.62
N ARG A 59 11.29 -16.47 -7.06
CA ARG A 59 11.93 -15.32 -7.75
C ARG A 59 10.94 -14.31 -8.36
N GLU A 60 9.75 -14.23 -7.82
CA GLU A 60 8.72 -13.24 -8.13
C GLU A 60 8.27 -12.55 -6.85
N ILE A 61 7.66 -11.40 -6.96
CA ILE A 61 7.13 -10.65 -5.79
C ILE A 61 5.62 -10.82 -5.72
N PHE A 62 5.13 -11.25 -4.56
CA PHE A 62 3.70 -11.43 -4.29
C PHE A 62 3.23 -10.51 -3.18
N LEU A 63 2.06 -9.93 -3.37
CA LEU A 63 1.34 -9.19 -2.33
C LEU A 63 0.52 -10.19 -1.51
N ILE A 64 0.81 -10.24 -0.21
CA ILE A 64 0.19 -11.15 0.75
C ILE A 64 -0.76 -10.36 1.65
N ASN A 65 -1.81 -11.03 2.12
CA ASN A 65 -2.76 -10.52 3.12
C ASN A 65 -3.47 -9.21 2.71
N SER A 66 -3.57 -8.93 1.42
CA SER A 66 -4.47 -7.89 0.93
C SER A 66 -5.90 -8.43 0.85
N HIS A 67 -6.88 -7.62 1.23
CA HIS A 67 -8.28 -8.04 1.26
C HIS A 67 -9.05 -7.34 0.15
N ILE A 68 -9.56 -8.13 -0.80
CA ILE A 68 -10.49 -7.68 -1.85
C ILE A 68 -11.78 -8.47 -1.67
N PRO A 69 -12.88 -7.86 -1.25
CA PRO A 69 -14.14 -8.55 -1.02
C PRO A 69 -14.67 -9.21 -2.28
N LEU A 70 -15.46 -10.26 -2.10
CA LEU A 70 -16.18 -10.92 -3.19
C LEU A 70 -17.04 -9.91 -3.95
N TYR A 71 -17.07 -10.06 -5.27
CA TYR A 71 -17.95 -9.26 -6.10
C TYR A 71 -19.38 -9.84 -6.05
N LYS A 72 -20.30 -9.12 -5.42
CA LYS A 72 -21.65 -9.61 -5.08
C LYS A 72 -22.49 -10.03 -6.30
N GLN A 73 -22.22 -9.47 -7.47
CA GLN A 73 -22.95 -9.75 -8.71
C GLN A 73 -22.35 -10.89 -9.52
N SER A 74 -21.29 -11.53 -9.04
CA SER A 74 -20.67 -12.71 -9.66
C SER A 74 -21.16 -13.97 -8.99
N SER A 75 -21.99 -14.75 -9.67
CA SER A 75 -22.60 -15.96 -9.07
C SER A 75 -21.68 -17.20 -9.10
N TYR A 76 -20.80 -17.33 -10.11
CA TYR A 76 -20.04 -18.59 -10.30
C TYR A 76 -18.52 -18.47 -10.29
N ASN A 77 -17.94 -17.36 -10.69
CA ASN A 77 -16.49 -17.16 -10.80
C ASN A 77 -16.02 -16.04 -9.89
N ASN A 78 -16.14 -16.25 -8.59
CA ASN A 78 -15.60 -15.33 -7.60
C ASN A 78 -14.17 -15.72 -7.20
N HIS A 79 -13.46 -14.80 -6.58
CA HIS A 79 -12.07 -14.95 -6.14
C HIS A 79 -12.01 -15.19 -4.62
N ASP A 80 -10.90 -15.72 -4.13
CA ASP A 80 -10.62 -15.71 -2.69
C ASP A 80 -10.22 -14.28 -2.26
N PRO A 81 -10.92 -13.68 -1.28
CA PRO A 81 -10.63 -12.33 -0.80
C PRO A 81 -9.19 -12.10 -0.35
N LYS A 82 -8.51 -13.11 0.16
CA LYS A 82 -7.15 -13.04 0.70
C LYS A 82 -6.10 -13.76 -0.14
N SER A 83 -6.40 -14.12 -1.38
CA SER A 83 -5.42 -14.77 -2.25
C SER A 83 -4.14 -13.96 -2.41
N ASP A 84 -3.02 -14.65 -2.59
CA ASP A 84 -1.75 -14.05 -2.96
C ASP A 84 -1.84 -13.47 -4.38
N ARG A 85 -1.32 -12.27 -4.58
CA ARG A 85 -1.39 -11.57 -5.87
C ARG A 85 -0.01 -11.23 -6.37
N LYS A 86 0.30 -11.69 -7.58
CA LYS A 86 1.60 -11.43 -8.19
C LYS A 86 1.74 -9.95 -8.55
N LEU A 87 2.87 -9.38 -8.21
CA LEU A 87 3.25 -8.03 -8.61
C LEU A 87 4.05 -8.05 -9.90
N LEU A 88 3.69 -7.17 -10.82
CA LEU A 88 4.30 -7.07 -12.13
C LEU A 88 5.38 -6.00 -12.10
N LEU A 89 6.62 -6.43 -12.03
CA LEU A 89 7.83 -5.62 -11.96
C LEU A 89 8.82 -6.08 -13.03
N LYS A 90 9.77 -5.23 -13.38
CA LYS A 90 10.87 -5.60 -14.25
C LYS A 90 11.83 -6.55 -13.53
N ARG A 91 12.45 -7.47 -14.25
CA ARG A 91 13.37 -8.46 -13.65
C ARG A 91 14.50 -7.81 -12.84
N LYS A 92 15.05 -6.70 -13.30
CA LYS A 92 16.07 -5.94 -12.56
C LYS A 92 15.56 -5.41 -11.21
N GLU A 93 14.31 -4.93 -11.18
CA GLU A 93 13.65 -4.44 -9.96
C GLU A 93 13.39 -5.59 -8.99
N ILE A 94 12.90 -6.74 -9.48
CA ILE A 94 12.68 -7.95 -8.67
C ILE A 94 13.98 -8.40 -8.02
N ASN A 95 15.06 -8.54 -8.78
CA ASN A 95 16.36 -8.97 -8.25
C ASN A 95 16.90 -8.00 -7.19
N LYS A 96 16.76 -6.69 -7.42
CA LYS A 96 17.13 -5.65 -6.45
C LYS A 96 16.32 -5.79 -5.15
N LEU A 97 15.01 -5.95 -5.26
CA LEU A 97 14.12 -6.09 -4.09
C LEU A 97 14.40 -7.35 -3.29
N ILE A 98 14.66 -8.48 -3.95
CA ILE A 98 15.06 -9.74 -3.30
C ILE A 98 16.36 -9.54 -2.52
N GLY A 99 17.35 -8.87 -3.10
CA GLY A 99 18.59 -8.53 -2.40
C GLY A 99 18.35 -7.70 -1.15
N MET A 100 17.55 -6.66 -1.24
CA MET A 100 17.19 -5.80 -0.10
C MET A 100 16.44 -6.54 1.02
N ILE A 101 15.56 -7.47 0.67
CA ILE A 101 14.84 -8.29 1.66
C ILE A 101 15.80 -9.21 2.40
N HIS A 102 16.64 -9.94 1.68
CA HIS A 102 17.49 -11.00 2.27
C HIS A 102 18.78 -10.47 2.92
N GLN A 103 19.42 -9.47 2.31
CA GLN A 103 20.70 -8.94 2.81
C GLN A 103 20.50 -7.87 3.87
N ASP A 104 19.55 -6.96 3.66
CA ASP A 104 19.35 -5.80 4.53
C ASP A 104 18.21 -5.98 5.53
N GLY A 105 17.47 -7.10 5.47
CA GLY A 105 16.33 -7.37 6.34
C GLY A 105 15.19 -6.36 6.20
N LEU A 106 15.02 -5.79 5.01
CA LEU A 106 13.99 -4.80 4.72
C LEU A 106 12.66 -5.47 4.37
N THR A 107 11.58 -4.76 4.58
CA THR A 107 10.21 -5.23 4.29
C THR A 107 9.61 -4.43 3.14
N LEU A 108 8.90 -5.11 2.26
CA LEU A 108 8.13 -4.46 1.20
C LEU A 108 6.70 -4.23 1.67
N VAL A 109 6.28 -2.96 1.72
CA VAL A 109 4.97 -2.58 2.24
C VAL A 109 4.21 -1.77 1.20
N PRO A 110 2.98 -2.14 0.83
CA PRO A 110 2.18 -1.34 -0.07
C PRO A 110 1.74 -0.04 0.63
N THR A 111 1.83 1.06 -0.09
CA THR A 111 1.47 2.39 0.42
C THR A 111 0.15 2.90 -0.14
N ARG A 112 -0.11 2.64 -1.41
CA ARG A 112 -1.34 3.04 -2.10
C ARG A 112 -1.67 2.14 -3.28
N LEU A 113 -2.96 2.00 -3.53
CA LEU A 113 -3.53 1.35 -4.70
C LEU A 113 -4.32 2.38 -5.51
N TYR A 114 -4.16 2.41 -6.82
CA TYR A 114 -4.77 3.43 -7.67
C TYR A 114 -5.02 2.91 -9.09
N PHE A 115 -5.94 3.55 -9.80
CA PHE A 115 -6.10 3.39 -11.24
C PHE A 115 -5.23 4.40 -11.98
N GLN A 116 -4.55 3.94 -13.02
CA GLN A 116 -3.80 4.76 -13.96
C GLN A 116 -4.02 4.23 -15.36
N LYS A 117 -4.54 5.07 -16.26
CA LYS A 117 -4.84 4.68 -17.64
C LYS A 117 -5.66 3.37 -17.73
N GLY A 118 -6.68 3.23 -16.89
CA GLY A 118 -7.55 2.05 -16.84
C GLY A 118 -6.96 0.79 -16.20
N LYS A 119 -5.69 0.81 -15.78
CA LYS A 119 -5.00 -0.30 -15.12
C LYS A 119 -4.87 -0.06 -13.63
N VAL A 120 -4.99 -1.13 -12.85
CA VAL A 120 -4.72 -1.09 -11.41
C VAL A 120 -3.21 -1.12 -11.18
N LYS A 121 -2.72 -0.15 -10.43
CA LYS A 121 -1.33 -0.01 -10.04
C LYS A 121 -1.21 0.04 -8.53
N ILE A 122 -0.10 -0.46 -8.01
CA ILE A 122 0.23 -0.41 -6.60
C ILE A 122 1.59 0.25 -6.39
N GLN A 123 1.69 1.11 -5.40
CA GLN A 123 2.96 1.66 -4.97
C GLN A 123 3.45 0.89 -3.75
N ILE A 124 4.69 0.43 -3.81
CA ILE A 124 5.35 -0.32 -2.75
C ILE A 124 6.50 0.51 -2.22
N ALA A 125 6.62 0.54 -0.90
CA ALA A 125 7.76 1.09 -0.20
C ALA A 125 8.71 -0.04 0.25
N VAL A 126 9.99 0.15 0.03
CA VAL A 126 11.03 -0.59 0.72
C VAL A 126 11.21 0.07 2.09
N GLY A 127 10.84 -0.63 3.15
CA GLY A 127 10.74 -0.07 4.48
C GLY A 127 11.60 -0.77 5.52
N LYS A 128 12.16 0.03 6.44
CA LYS A 128 12.78 -0.44 7.67
C LYS A 128 11.81 -0.24 8.82
N GLY A 129 11.55 -1.26 9.60
CA GLY A 129 10.64 -1.19 10.76
C GLY A 129 11.09 -0.15 11.79
N LYS A 130 10.17 0.70 12.23
CA LYS A 130 10.42 1.68 13.30
C LYS A 130 10.44 1.01 14.66
N LYS A 131 11.37 1.40 15.53
CA LYS A 131 11.40 0.98 16.93
C LYS A 131 10.23 1.61 17.72
N LEU A 132 9.92 1.05 18.89
CA LEU A 132 8.80 1.53 19.71
C LEU A 132 8.93 3.01 20.09
N TYR A 133 10.15 3.47 20.41
CA TYR A 133 10.36 4.87 20.76
C TYR A 133 10.12 5.82 19.57
N ASP A 134 10.51 5.42 18.34
CA ASP A 134 10.25 6.17 17.11
C ASP A 134 8.74 6.32 16.86
N LYS A 135 7.99 5.24 17.08
CA LYS A 135 6.52 5.24 16.95
C LYS A 135 5.87 6.18 17.96
N ARG A 136 6.36 6.21 19.20
CA ARG A 136 5.90 7.15 20.24
C ARG A 136 6.16 8.60 19.85
N GLN A 137 7.34 8.89 19.31
CA GLN A 137 7.70 10.22 18.85
C GLN A 137 6.81 10.69 17.68
N VAL A 138 6.56 9.82 16.71
CA VAL A 138 5.65 10.12 15.58
C VAL A 138 4.24 10.41 16.09
N LYS A 139 3.74 9.65 17.06
CA LYS A 139 2.43 9.89 17.68
C LYS A 139 2.38 11.24 18.37
N LYS A 140 3.37 11.55 19.22
CA LYS A 140 3.48 12.84 19.92
C LYS A 140 3.49 14.03 18.97
N ASN A 141 4.29 13.95 17.89
CA ASN A 141 4.36 15.01 16.87
C ASN A 141 3.04 15.20 16.13
N ARG A 142 2.32 14.09 15.83
CA ARG A 142 1.00 14.14 15.18
C ARG A 142 -0.05 14.80 16.08
N ASP A 143 -0.07 14.46 17.34
CA ASP A 143 -1.01 15.02 18.33
C ASP A 143 -0.73 16.51 18.54
N TRP A 144 0.54 16.90 18.67
CA TRP A 144 0.97 18.31 18.74
C TRP A 144 0.53 19.11 17.49
N THR A 145 0.71 18.56 16.30
CA THR A 145 0.29 19.21 15.05
C THR A 145 -1.24 19.42 15.00
N ARG A 146 -2.01 18.43 15.46
CA ARG A 146 -3.48 18.53 15.55
C ARG A 146 -3.91 19.61 16.53
N GLU A 147 -3.29 19.66 17.70
CA GLU A 147 -3.58 20.64 18.74
C GLU A 147 -3.27 22.06 18.29
N LYS A 148 -2.09 22.26 17.68
CA LYS A 148 -1.70 23.54 17.07
C LYS A 148 -2.69 23.99 16.00
N ALA A 149 -3.17 23.08 15.14
CA ALA A 149 -4.16 23.41 14.13
C ALA A 149 -5.50 23.82 14.73
N ARG A 150 -5.95 23.18 15.84
CA ARG A 150 -7.16 23.58 16.58
C ARG A 150 -7.04 24.96 17.18
N ILE A 151 -5.92 25.27 17.83
CA ILE A 151 -5.68 26.59 18.44
C ILE A 151 -5.72 27.68 17.35
N LEU A 152 -5.04 27.47 16.22
CA LEU A 152 -5.02 28.42 15.12
C LEU A 152 -6.39 28.61 14.45
N SER A 153 -7.25 27.58 14.43
CA SER A 153 -8.61 27.71 13.90
C SER A 153 -9.54 28.48 14.83
N ASN A 154 -9.34 28.35 16.14
CA ASN A 154 -10.14 29.07 17.15
C ASN A 154 -9.73 30.53 17.30
N SER A 155 -8.48 30.89 16.99
CA SER A 155 -8.01 32.29 17.03
C SER A 155 -8.43 33.13 15.82
N LYS A 156 -9.07 32.50 14.81
CA LYS A 156 -9.62 33.19 13.62
C LYS A 156 -11.13 33.47 13.69
N LYS A 157 -11.76 33.18 14.82
CA LYS A 157 -13.13 33.56 15.14
C LYS A 157 -13.11 34.75 16.13
#